data_4bf29a578fc61645d26fac9042a7037d
#
_entry.id   4bf29a578fc61645d26fac9042a7037d
#
_cell.length_a   1.000
_cell.length_b   1.000
_cell.length_c   1.000
_cell.angle_alpha   90.00
_cell.angle_beta   90.00
_cell.angle_gamma   90.00
#
_symmetry.space_group_name_H-M   'P 1'
#
loop_
_entity.id
_entity.type
_entity.pdbx_description
1 polymer ?
#
loop_
_entity_poly.entity_id
_entity_poly.type
_entity_poly.pdbx_seq_one_letter_code
_entity_poly.pdbx_strand_id
1 'polypeptide(L)'
;PNSYHPYHSETRPYELKSNVEEYDFSKIARLIRIINQDPDSLEIVLNVKQVLQYLAINILTGSWDDYRFLKNNFYLYHEPSKDMFHWIPFDYDNTFGVDWFGANWSTIDPYDYANIDGTPRPLTEYIFQNEKYVNLFSHFLEFYATQLINNANLDQRLDSIKTMIYNSVMQD
;
A
#
# COMPACT_ATOMS: atom_id res chain seq x y z
N PRO A 1 23.33 -6.38 -6.70
CA PRO A 1 23.66 -6.49 -5.29
C PRO A 1 22.36 -6.39 -4.51
N ASN A 2 22.12 -7.36 -3.67
CA ASN A 2 20.91 -7.39 -2.88
C ASN A 2 21.04 -6.34 -1.75
N SER A 3 20.46 -5.16 -1.93
CA SER A 3 20.49 -4.06 -0.96
C SER A 3 19.89 -4.41 0.40
N TYR A 4 19.20 -5.54 0.48
CA TYR A 4 18.60 -6.08 1.72
C TYR A 4 19.46 -7.12 2.42
N HIS A 5 20.68 -7.35 1.93
CA HIS A 5 21.61 -8.17 2.68
C HIS A 5 21.95 -7.47 3.99
N PRO A 6 21.99 -8.20 5.14
CA PRO A 6 22.23 -7.59 6.45
C PRO A 6 23.48 -6.70 6.56
N TYR A 7 24.47 -6.94 5.72
CA TYR A 7 25.73 -6.18 5.71
C TYR A 7 25.75 -4.95 4.79
N HIS A 8 24.64 -4.62 4.10
CA HIS A 8 24.54 -3.48 3.20
C HIS A 8 23.59 -2.40 3.73
N SER A 9 23.82 -1.94 4.97
CA SER A 9 22.96 -1.00 5.67
C SER A 9 22.82 0.36 4.98
N GLU A 10 23.86 0.84 4.33
CA GLU A 10 23.93 2.20 3.78
C GLU A 10 23.05 2.41 2.54
N THR A 11 22.59 1.34 1.91
CA THR A 11 21.82 1.39 0.67
C THR A 11 20.39 0.84 0.80
N ARG A 12 19.94 0.59 2.04
CA ARG A 12 18.60 0.03 2.26
C ARG A 12 17.53 1.10 2.10
N PRO A 13 16.52 0.86 1.27
CA PRO A 13 15.35 1.74 1.18
C PRO A 13 14.38 1.58 2.36
N TYR A 14 14.52 0.51 3.16
CA TYR A 14 13.73 0.30 4.38
C TYR A 14 14.57 0.55 5.63
N GLU A 15 13.97 1.14 6.63
CA GLU A 15 14.54 1.32 7.96
C GLU A 15 13.69 0.62 9.03
N LEU A 16 14.33 0.22 10.12
CA LEU A 16 13.64 -0.31 11.30
C LEU A 16 13.00 0.84 12.08
N LYS A 17 11.70 0.72 12.37
CA LYS A 17 10.94 1.66 13.21
C LYS A 17 10.77 1.14 14.64
N SER A 18 11.02 -0.14 14.86
CA SER A 18 11.04 -0.80 16.17
C SER A 18 12.18 -1.81 16.21
N ASN A 19 12.61 -2.21 17.42
CA ASN A 19 13.73 -3.13 17.64
C ASN A 19 15.01 -2.71 16.91
N VAL A 20 15.29 -1.42 16.93
CA VAL A 20 16.39 -0.82 16.17
C VAL A 20 17.74 -1.35 16.65
N GLU A 21 17.85 -1.62 17.94
CA GLU A 21 19.09 -2.14 18.57
C GLU A 21 19.46 -3.53 18.08
N GLU A 22 18.47 -4.35 17.71
CA GLU A 22 18.71 -5.70 17.18
C GLU A 22 19.29 -5.66 15.77
N TYR A 23 19.03 -4.60 15.03
CA TYR A 23 19.49 -4.35 13.66
C TYR A 23 19.28 -5.56 12.73
N ASP A 24 18.17 -6.28 12.94
CA ASP A 24 17.83 -7.50 12.20
C ASP A 24 16.91 -7.23 11.01
N PHE A 25 17.44 -7.40 9.82
CA PHE A 25 16.71 -7.31 8.53
C PHE A 25 16.42 -8.68 7.91
N SER A 26 16.67 -9.78 8.61
CA SER A 26 16.53 -11.13 8.05
C SER A 26 15.12 -11.42 7.55
N LYS A 27 14.10 -10.96 8.26
CA LYS A 27 12.70 -11.18 7.91
C LYS A 27 12.30 -10.44 6.64
N ILE A 28 12.63 -9.15 6.52
CA ILE A 28 12.36 -8.40 5.30
C ILE A 28 13.17 -8.94 4.12
N ALA A 29 14.41 -9.36 4.32
CA ALA A 29 15.21 -10.01 3.28
C ALA A 29 14.58 -11.33 2.80
N ARG A 30 13.98 -12.11 3.73
CA ARG A 30 13.21 -13.32 3.37
C ARG A 30 11.98 -12.97 2.53
N LEU A 31 11.19 -11.98 2.94
CA LEU A 31 10.03 -11.52 2.18
C LEU A 31 10.41 -11.13 0.76
N ILE A 32 11.44 -10.28 0.62
CA ILE A 32 11.92 -9.82 -0.69
C ILE A 32 12.41 -10.99 -1.56
N ARG A 33 13.12 -11.94 -0.98
CA ARG A 33 13.56 -13.13 -1.69
C ARG A 33 12.37 -13.95 -2.21
N ILE A 34 11.34 -14.15 -1.38
CA ILE A 34 10.14 -14.90 -1.77
C ILE A 34 9.42 -14.17 -2.91
N ILE A 35 9.20 -12.86 -2.80
CA ILE A 35 8.57 -12.07 -3.87
C ILE A 35 9.30 -12.26 -5.22
N ASN A 36 10.64 -12.32 -5.21
CA ASN A 36 11.42 -12.33 -6.45
C ASN A 36 11.80 -13.73 -6.97
N GLN A 37 11.80 -14.76 -6.12
CA GLN A 37 12.35 -16.08 -6.48
C GLN A 37 11.38 -17.24 -6.29
N ASP A 38 10.37 -17.06 -5.43
CA ASP A 38 9.39 -18.11 -5.10
C ASP A 38 8.02 -17.48 -4.74
N PRO A 39 7.44 -16.67 -5.64
CA PRO A 39 6.25 -15.89 -5.33
C PRO A 39 5.02 -16.75 -5.02
N ASP A 40 4.98 -18.02 -5.42
CA ASP A 40 3.91 -18.96 -5.07
C ASP A 40 3.85 -19.23 -3.55
N SER A 41 4.94 -19.02 -2.83
CA SER A 41 5.03 -19.10 -1.37
C SER A 41 4.68 -17.78 -0.64
N LEU A 42 4.19 -16.77 -1.35
CA LEU A 42 3.97 -15.42 -0.80
C LEU A 42 3.04 -15.41 0.42
N GLU A 43 1.96 -16.18 0.39
CA GLU A 43 0.97 -16.23 1.48
C GLU A 43 1.53 -16.82 2.79
N ILE A 44 2.69 -17.48 2.75
CA ILE A 44 3.36 -18.00 3.95
C ILE A 44 4.00 -16.85 4.77
N VAL A 45 4.41 -15.79 4.10
CA VAL A 45 5.20 -14.70 4.71
C VAL A 45 4.51 -13.34 4.68
N LEU A 46 3.44 -13.18 3.92
CA LEU A 46 2.74 -11.91 3.75
C LEU A 46 1.22 -12.11 3.81
N ASN A 47 0.54 -11.27 4.54
CA ASN A 47 -0.92 -11.20 4.49
C ASN A 47 -1.36 -10.53 3.18
N VAL A 48 -1.40 -11.33 2.12
CA VAL A 48 -1.73 -10.87 0.76
C VAL A 48 -3.12 -10.23 0.71
N LYS A 49 -4.07 -10.73 1.51
CA LYS A 49 -5.41 -10.14 1.59
C LYS A 49 -5.36 -8.66 2.01
N GLN A 50 -4.54 -8.31 3.01
CA GLN A 50 -4.38 -6.91 3.42
C GLN A 50 -3.75 -6.06 2.31
N VAL A 51 -2.80 -6.60 1.57
CA VAL A 51 -2.20 -5.90 0.42
C VAL A 51 -3.26 -5.61 -0.64
N LEU A 52 -4.09 -6.58 -0.99
CA LEU A 52 -5.17 -6.39 -1.97
C LEU A 52 -6.20 -5.35 -1.50
N GLN A 53 -6.54 -5.35 -0.23
CA GLN A 53 -7.42 -4.34 0.38
C GLN A 53 -6.80 -2.94 0.32
N TYR A 54 -5.51 -2.81 0.66
CA TYR A 54 -4.74 -1.58 0.55
C TYR A 54 -4.72 -1.06 -0.90
N LEU A 55 -4.41 -1.91 -1.87
CA LEU A 55 -4.39 -1.52 -3.28
C LEU A 55 -5.77 -1.07 -3.77
N ALA A 56 -6.84 -1.74 -3.36
CA ALA A 56 -8.20 -1.38 -3.74
C ALA A 56 -8.62 0.00 -3.17
N ILE A 57 -8.31 0.27 -1.91
CA ILE A 57 -8.58 1.58 -1.29
C ILE A 57 -7.78 2.68 -1.97
N ASN A 58 -6.50 2.46 -2.26
CA ASN A 58 -5.66 3.46 -2.91
C ASN A 58 -6.21 3.87 -4.29
N ILE A 59 -6.67 2.91 -5.08
CA ILE A 59 -7.31 3.20 -6.37
C ILE A 59 -8.58 4.04 -6.18
N LEU A 60 -9.46 3.66 -5.25
CA LEU A 60 -10.73 4.33 -5.03
C LEU A 60 -10.58 5.75 -4.48
N THR A 61 -9.54 5.99 -3.72
CA THR A 61 -9.25 7.33 -3.16
C THR A 61 -8.34 8.16 -4.04
N GLY A 62 -7.82 7.59 -5.15
CA GLY A 62 -6.84 8.25 -5.99
C GLY A 62 -5.50 8.51 -5.27
N SER A 63 -5.14 7.64 -4.33
CA SER A 63 -3.85 7.72 -3.62
C SER A 63 -2.73 7.31 -4.55
N TRP A 64 -1.92 8.27 -4.92
CA TRP A 64 -0.78 8.07 -5.82
C TRP A 64 0.56 8.00 -5.08
N ASP A 65 0.67 8.58 -3.88
CA ASP A 65 1.89 8.52 -3.07
C ASP A 65 1.96 7.20 -2.28
N ASP A 66 1.86 6.11 -3.01
CA ASP A 66 1.72 4.76 -2.48
C ASP A 66 2.85 3.82 -2.96
N TYR A 67 2.75 2.55 -2.59
CA TYR A 67 3.71 1.52 -3.00
C TYR A 67 3.79 1.35 -4.52
N ARG A 68 2.64 1.37 -5.24
CA ARG A 68 2.64 1.09 -6.69
C ARG A 68 3.29 2.23 -7.47
N PHE A 69 2.91 3.48 -7.16
CA PHE A 69 3.31 4.63 -7.94
C PHE A 69 4.68 5.18 -7.49
N LEU A 70 4.89 5.43 -6.19
CA LEU A 70 6.11 6.06 -5.66
C LEU A 70 6.95 5.19 -4.71
N LYS A 71 6.52 3.97 -4.36
CA LYS A 71 7.16 3.09 -3.34
C LYS A 71 7.15 3.69 -1.94
N ASN A 72 6.12 4.43 -1.58
CA ASN A 72 6.06 5.23 -0.38
C ASN A 72 4.84 4.87 0.48
N ASN A 73 4.75 5.48 1.65
CA ASN A 73 3.59 5.56 2.55
C ASN A 73 2.97 4.21 2.95
N PHE A 74 3.81 3.30 3.40
CA PHE A 74 3.39 2.07 4.06
C PHE A 74 4.41 1.60 5.08
N TYR A 75 3.94 0.83 6.07
CA TYR A 75 4.80 0.06 6.97
C TYR A 75 4.58 -1.43 6.77
N LEU A 76 5.61 -2.19 7.08
CA LEU A 76 5.56 -3.64 7.18
C LEU A 76 5.74 -4.03 8.64
N TYR A 77 4.74 -4.66 9.22
CA TYR A 77 4.81 -5.21 10.58
C TYR A 77 4.98 -6.72 10.50
N HIS A 78 6.07 -7.22 11.03
CA HIS A 78 6.28 -8.66 11.19
C HIS A 78 5.64 -9.15 12.47
N GLU A 79 4.65 -10.03 12.36
CA GLU A 79 4.00 -10.71 13.49
C GLU A 79 4.81 -11.97 13.85
N PRO A 80 5.56 -12.00 14.99
CA PRO A 80 6.42 -13.13 15.29
C PRO A 80 5.69 -14.45 15.51
N SER A 81 4.47 -14.40 16.04
CA SER A 81 3.69 -15.60 16.35
C SER A 81 3.24 -16.37 15.10
N LYS A 82 3.14 -15.70 13.96
CA LYS A 82 2.74 -16.27 12.67
C LYS A 82 3.87 -16.31 11.65
N ASP A 83 5.02 -15.69 11.98
CA ASP A 83 6.15 -15.47 11.06
C ASP A 83 5.70 -14.81 9.73
N MET A 84 4.77 -13.85 9.83
CA MET A 84 4.06 -13.23 8.71
C MET A 84 4.13 -11.72 8.76
N PHE A 85 4.30 -11.07 7.62
CA PHE A 85 4.17 -9.63 7.48
C PHE A 85 2.73 -9.18 7.29
N HIS A 86 2.41 -8.08 7.96
CA HIS A 86 1.19 -7.31 7.79
C HIS A 86 1.51 -5.99 7.14
N TRP A 87 0.64 -5.57 6.22
CA TRP A 87 0.74 -4.30 5.51
C TRP A 87 -0.05 -3.22 6.26
N ILE A 88 0.62 -2.16 6.65
CA ILE A 88 0.00 -1.04 7.37
C ILE A 88 0.05 0.18 6.46
N PRO A 89 -1.09 0.68 5.99
CA PRO A 89 -1.15 1.93 5.25
C PRO A 89 -0.73 3.11 6.12
N PHE A 90 -0.11 4.09 5.49
CA PHE A 90 0.34 5.30 6.15
C PHE A 90 0.18 6.49 5.21
N ASP A 91 -0.08 7.68 5.75
CA ASP A 91 -0.10 8.96 5.08
C ASP A 91 -0.99 9.01 3.82
N TYR A 92 -2.25 9.38 4.01
CA TYR A 92 -3.25 9.47 2.95
C TYR A 92 -3.58 10.93 2.57
N ASP A 93 -2.68 11.88 2.81
CA ASP A 93 -2.90 13.29 2.50
C ASP A 93 -3.02 13.55 1.00
N ASN A 94 -2.34 12.74 0.17
CA ASN A 94 -2.35 12.81 -1.28
C ASN A 94 -3.45 11.93 -1.88
N THR A 95 -4.72 12.24 -1.56
CA THR A 95 -5.92 11.51 -1.99
C THR A 95 -7.03 12.47 -2.44
N PHE A 96 -8.13 11.92 -2.98
CA PHE A 96 -9.34 12.65 -3.34
C PHE A 96 -9.10 13.87 -4.25
N GLY A 97 -8.20 13.73 -5.21
CA GLY A 97 -7.92 14.76 -6.21
C GLY A 97 -6.79 15.71 -5.86
N VAL A 98 -6.13 15.54 -4.71
CA VAL A 98 -4.82 16.18 -4.49
C VAL A 98 -3.83 15.60 -5.50
N ASP A 99 -3.29 16.44 -6.36
CA ASP A 99 -2.41 16.00 -7.45
C ASP A 99 -1.32 17.02 -7.78
N TRP A 100 -0.11 16.52 -8.02
CA TRP A 100 1.06 17.30 -8.42
C TRP A 100 1.56 16.95 -9.82
N PHE A 101 0.93 15.97 -10.47
CA PHE A 101 1.38 15.44 -11.77
C PHE A 101 0.47 15.84 -12.93
N GLY A 102 -0.66 16.47 -12.68
CA GLY A 102 -1.65 16.79 -13.69
C GLY A 102 -2.40 15.54 -14.21
N ALA A 103 -2.43 14.49 -13.41
CA ALA A 103 -3.10 13.24 -13.77
C ALA A 103 -4.57 13.24 -13.37
N ASN A 104 -5.40 12.63 -14.21
CA ASN A 104 -6.79 12.37 -13.84
C ASN A 104 -6.90 11.00 -13.17
N TRP A 105 -6.69 10.96 -11.86
CA TRP A 105 -6.68 9.74 -11.05
C TRP A 105 -8.00 8.96 -11.11
N SER A 106 -9.12 9.63 -11.45
CA SER A 106 -10.42 8.98 -11.58
C SER A 106 -10.58 8.12 -12.85
N THR A 107 -9.67 8.24 -13.81
CA THR A 107 -9.73 7.52 -15.09
C THR A 107 -8.60 6.51 -15.26
N ILE A 108 -7.76 6.32 -14.25
CA ILE A 108 -6.67 5.36 -14.30
C ILE A 108 -7.23 3.93 -14.22
N ASP A 109 -6.71 3.05 -15.06
CA ASP A 109 -7.05 1.64 -15.03
C ASP A 109 -6.56 1.02 -13.70
N PRO A 110 -7.44 0.49 -12.86
CA PRO A 110 -7.05 -0.09 -11.58
C PRO A 110 -6.13 -1.31 -11.71
N TYR A 111 -6.14 -1.98 -12.85
CA TYR A 111 -5.30 -3.15 -13.12
C TYR A 111 -3.95 -2.77 -13.75
N ASP A 112 -3.89 -1.63 -14.42
CA ASP A 112 -2.67 -1.09 -15.06
C ASP A 112 -2.29 0.26 -14.45
N TYR A 113 -2.18 0.31 -13.14
CA TYR A 113 -1.77 1.50 -12.39
C TYR A 113 -0.26 1.66 -12.47
N ALA A 114 0.19 2.41 -13.47
CA ALA A 114 1.60 2.60 -13.76
C ALA A 114 2.36 3.29 -12.62
N ASN A 115 3.61 2.91 -12.44
CA ASN A 115 4.53 3.63 -11.56
C ASN A 115 5.20 4.79 -12.32
N ILE A 116 5.60 5.84 -11.60
CA ILE A 116 6.19 7.05 -12.20
C ILE A 116 7.63 6.85 -12.67
N ASP A 117 8.36 5.94 -12.04
CA ASP A 117 9.81 5.79 -12.25
C ASP A 117 10.17 4.65 -13.20
N GLY A 118 9.18 3.93 -13.72
CA GLY A 118 9.37 2.79 -14.61
C GLY A 118 10.12 1.60 -13.99
N THR A 119 10.39 1.63 -12.67
CA THR A 119 11.08 0.53 -12.02
C THR A 119 10.10 -0.58 -11.63
N PRO A 120 10.53 -1.85 -11.66
CA PRO A 120 9.68 -2.99 -11.33
C PRO A 120 9.04 -2.87 -9.94
N ARG A 121 7.81 -3.37 -9.84
CA ARG A 121 7.07 -3.60 -8.59
C ARG A 121 6.76 -5.10 -8.47
N PRO A 122 7.75 -5.96 -8.17
CA PRO A 122 7.60 -7.41 -8.28
C PRO A 122 6.39 -7.96 -7.53
N LEU A 123 6.05 -7.38 -6.37
CA LEU A 123 4.87 -7.80 -5.61
C LEU A 123 3.58 -7.54 -6.38
N THR A 124 3.37 -6.35 -6.90
CA THR A 124 2.14 -6.04 -7.65
C THR A 124 2.13 -6.68 -9.03
N GLU A 125 3.29 -6.81 -9.68
CA GLU A 125 3.41 -7.54 -10.94
C GLU A 125 2.96 -9.00 -10.78
N TYR A 126 3.42 -9.70 -9.74
CA TYR A 126 2.97 -11.04 -9.44
C TYR A 126 1.48 -11.11 -9.10
N ILE A 127 0.99 -10.19 -8.26
CA ILE A 127 -0.42 -10.11 -7.86
C ILE A 127 -1.32 -9.98 -9.10
N PHE A 128 -1.02 -9.07 -10.01
CA PHE A 128 -1.86 -8.81 -11.19
C PHE A 128 -1.68 -9.82 -12.33
N GLN A 129 -0.71 -10.70 -12.25
CA GLN A 129 -0.57 -11.87 -13.13
C GLN A 129 -1.29 -13.11 -12.59
N ASN A 130 -1.72 -13.10 -11.33
CA ASN A 130 -2.37 -14.23 -10.68
C ASN A 130 -3.89 -14.05 -10.64
N GLU A 131 -4.63 -14.88 -11.37
CA GLU A 131 -6.09 -14.79 -11.50
C GLU A 131 -6.82 -14.82 -10.14
N LYS A 132 -6.36 -15.63 -9.19
CA LYS A 132 -6.92 -15.67 -7.83
C LYS A 132 -6.86 -14.31 -7.15
N TYR A 133 -5.73 -13.61 -7.27
CA TYR A 133 -5.55 -12.30 -6.63
C TYR A 133 -6.27 -11.19 -7.39
N VAL A 134 -6.31 -11.25 -8.71
CA VAL A 134 -7.08 -10.32 -9.53
C VAL A 134 -8.57 -10.40 -9.19
N ASN A 135 -9.11 -11.61 -9.09
CA ASN A 135 -10.51 -11.83 -8.71
C ASN A 135 -10.82 -11.29 -7.30
N LEU A 136 -9.93 -11.54 -6.33
CA LEU A 136 -10.10 -11.04 -4.97
C LEU A 136 -9.94 -9.53 -4.87
N PHE A 137 -9.00 -8.93 -5.60
CA PHE A 137 -8.83 -7.49 -5.72
C PHE A 137 -10.09 -6.83 -6.31
N SER A 138 -10.62 -7.38 -7.41
CA SER A 138 -11.86 -6.91 -8.05
C SER A 138 -13.05 -6.94 -7.10
N HIS A 139 -13.16 -8.01 -6.31
CA HIS A 139 -14.19 -8.11 -5.28
C HIS A 139 -14.04 -7.00 -4.21
N PHE A 140 -12.83 -6.72 -3.73
CA PHE A 140 -12.62 -5.62 -2.77
C PHE A 140 -12.91 -4.27 -3.40
N LEU A 141 -12.51 -4.05 -4.64
CA LEU A 141 -12.75 -2.81 -5.36
C LEU A 141 -14.26 -2.54 -5.47
N GLU A 142 -15.03 -3.53 -5.94
CA GLU A 142 -16.49 -3.45 -6.03
C GLU A 142 -17.15 -3.24 -4.66
N PHE A 143 -16.76 -4.04 -3.67
CA PHE A 143 -17.31 -3.96 -2.32
C PHE A 143 -17.07 -2.57 -1.70
N TYR A 144 -15.85 -2.06 -1.78
CA TYR A 144 -15.53 -0.76 -1.21
C TYR A 144 -16.21 0.39 -1.98
N ALA A 145 -16.24 0.33 -3.30
CA ALA A 145 -16.91 1.35 -4.11
C ALA A 145 -18.43 1.41 -3.83
N THR A 146 -19.07 0.26 -3.64
CA THR A 146 -20.52 0.19 -3.46
C THR A 146 -20.99 0.31 -2.03
N GLN A 147 -20.22 -0.20 -1.07
CA GLN A 147 -20.64 -0.31 0.32
C GLN A 147 -20.01 0.72 1.27
N LEU A 148 -18.79 1.18 0.99
CA LEU A 148 -18.05 2.04 1.90
C LEU A 148 -17.79 3.45 1.36
N ILE A 149 -17.28 3.55 0.13
CA ILE A 149 -16.91 4.82 -0.52
C ILE A 149 -18.02 5.22 -1.49
N ASN A 150 -19.21 5.46 -0.96
CA ASN A 150 -20.34 6.00 -1.72
C ASN A 150 -20.82 7.31 -1.10
N ASN A 151 -21.48 8.14 -1.87
CA ASN A 151 -21.89 9.48 -1.45
C ASN A 151 -22.71 9.47 -0.15
N ALA A 152 -23.61 8.49 0.01
CA ALA A 152 -24.46 8.42 1.22
C ALA A 152 -23.65 8.22 2.51
N ASN A 153 -22.57 7.43 2.44
CA ASN A 153 -21.71 7.17 3.61
C ASN A 153 -20.67 8.26 3.80
N LEU A 154 -20.09 8.76 2.70
CA LEU A 154 -19.02 9.76 2.76
C LEU A 154 -19.51 11.14 3.13
N ASP A 155 -20.61 11.63 2.56
CA ASP A 155 -21.12 12.98 2.76
C ASP A 155 -21.40 13.24 4.25
N GLN A 156 -22.11 12.34 4.92
CA GLN A 156 -22.41 12.47 6.35
C GLN A 156 -21.13 12.49 7.21
N ARG A 157 -20.15 11.65 6.87
CA ARG A 157 -18.88 11.57 7.60
C ARG A 157 -18.02 12.80 7.37
N LEU A 158 -17.94 13.29 6.13
CA LEU A 158 -17.22 14.50 5.77
C LEU A 158 -17.82 15.74 6.43
N ASP A 159 -19.14 15.88 6.44
CA ASP A 159 -19.84 16.98 7.14
C ASP A 159 -19.56 16.95 8.65
N SER A 160 -19.55 15.77 9.25
CA SER A 160 -19.22 15.61 10.67
C SER A 160 -17.78 16.04 10.97
N ILE A 161 -16.80 15.58 10.17
CA ILE A 161 -15.39 15.95 10.31
C ILE A 161 -15.20 17.45 10.08
N LYS A 162 -15.79 17.99 9.00
CA LYS A 162 -15.74 19.41 8.68
C LYS A 162 -16.25 20.26 9.85
N THR A 163 -17.37 19.88 10.44
CA THR A 163 -17.92 20.56 11.62
C THR A 163 -16.95 20.53 12.79
N MET A 164 -16.32 19.38 13.03
CA MET A 164 -15.38 19.20 14.14
C MET A 164 -14.13 20.09 14.02
N ILE A 165 -13.54 20.21 12.82
CA ILE A 165 -12.28 20.92 12.59
C ILE A 165 -12.48 22.39 12.19
N TYR A 166 -13.72 22.83 11.89
CA TYR A 166 -14.02 24.13 11.28
C TYR A 166 -13.36 25.31 12.00
N ASN A 167 -13.53 25.36 13.32
CA ASN A 167 -12.99 26.47 14.11
C ASN A 167 -11.46 26.51 14.14
N SER A 168 -10.80 25.34 14.09
CA SER A 168 -9.33 25.26 14.06
C SER A 168 -8.78 25.71 12.69
N VAL A 169 -9.43 25.27 11.61
CA VAL A 169 -9.02 25.64 10.23
C VAL A 169 -9.24 27.13 9.94
N MET A 170 -10.27 27.75 10.54
CA MET A 170 -10.56 29.19 10.33
C MET A 170 -9.72 30.12 11.20
N GLN A 171 -8.90 29.59 12.10
CA GLN A 171 -8.00 30.35 12.97
C GLN A 171 -6.55 30.41 12.46
N ASP A 172 -6.20 29.56 11.48
CA ASP A 172 -4.92 29.57 10.76
C ASP A 172 -4.98 30.50 9.55
#